data_c16ee4a62263d2628d747c1510579cee
#
_entry.id   c16ee4a62263d2628d747c1510579cee
#
_cell.length_a   1.000
_cell.length_b   1.000
_cell.length_c   1.000
_cell.angle_alpha   90.00
_cell.angle_beta   90.00
_cell.angle_gamma   90.00
#
_symmetry.space_group_name_H-M   'P 1'
#
loop_
_entity.id
_entity.type
_entity.pdbx_description
1 polymer ?
#
loop_
_entity_poly.entity_id
_entity_poly.type
_entity_poly.pdbx_seq_one_letter_code
_entity_poly.pdbx_strand_id
1 'polypeptide(L)'
;MSKEILSVILGGGAGTRLYPLTASRSKPAVPIAGKYRLVDIPISNCLNSGITRMFVLTQFNSASLNRHIKNTYHFSAFSSAFVDILAAEQTPDNPTWYQGTADAVRQCLRHLGPFDSEYVLILSGDQLYQMDFMEMLDHHKKMGADISIATIPVNDKEASDFGIMKMDEGGFITSFTEKPKKDMLPPWISDTGHAMQAQGRNYLASMGIYIFNRQLLSELLQNEYVESTDFGKEIIPQSLEKYKVVSYQYDGYWTDIGNIPSFFEANLGLTKDIPDFNLFDNEKAIYTRARMLPPAKISGTTLEKTIIAEGCIINASRIENSIIGIRTRIGTGTTIVSSYLMGVDFYETIEEIEQARSHGLPTVGIGHRCYIRNAIVDKNCRIGDDVRINGGHHLENTDHSLYNVKEGVVVIKKGAVLPNGFVI
;
A
#
# COMPACT_ATOMS: atom_id res chain seq x y z
N MET A 1 21.38 15.00 -4.27
CA MET A 1 21.04 13.68 -3.72
C MET A 1 21.59 13.63 -2.31
N SER A 2 20.72 13.54 -1.33
CA SER A 2 21.13 13.55 0.08
C SER A 2 21.78 12.21 0.44
N LYS A 3 23.04 12.23 0.87
CA LYS A 3 23.71 11.07 1.47
C LYS A 3 23.45 10.96 2.97
N GLU A 4 22.83 11.98 3.52
CA GLU A 4 22.62 12.18 4.95
C GLU A 4 21.60 11.24 5.56
N ILE A 5 20.63 10.78 4.74
CA ILE A 5 19.53 9.92 5.16
C ILE A 5 19.48 8.65 4.31
N LEU A 6 19.19 7.52 4.96
CA LEU A 6 18.96 6.22 4.35
C LEU A 6 17.56 5.76 4.71
N SER A 7 16.83 5.15 3.77
CA SER A 7 15.48 4.68 4.03
C SER A 7 15.40 3.17 4.19
N VAL A 8 14.54 2.73 5.11
CA VAL A 8 14.16 1.33 5.34
C VAL A 8 12.65 1.19 5.19
N ILE A 9 12.20 0.43 4.21
CA ILE A 9 10.79 0.23 3.90
C ILE A 9 10.37 -1.17 4.39
N LEU A 10 9.41 -1.21 5.30
CA LEU A 10 8.92 -2.44 5.92
C LEU A 10 7.89 -3.13 5.02
N GLY A 11 8.24 -4.25 4.43
CA GLY A 11 7.42 -5.01 3.50
C GLY A 11 7.13 -6.45 3.92
N GLY A 12 7.42 -6.82 5.18
CA GLY A 12 7.46 -8.20 5.65
C GLY A 12 6.17 -8.77 6.25
N GLY A 13 5.14 -7.96 6.50
CA GLY A 13 3.91 -8.40 7.18
C GLY A 13 3.07 -9.40 6.37
N ALA A 14 2.38 -10.33 7.07
CA ALA A 14 1.53 -11.35 6.46
C ALA A 14 0.29 -10.77 5.73
N GLY A 15 -0.20 -9.57 6.11
CA GLY A 15 -1.31 -8.88 5.45
C GLY A 15 -2.64 -9.63 5.49
N THR A 16 -2.93 -10.37 6.55
CA THR A 16 -4.11 -11.26 6.66
C THR A 16 -5.44 -10.55 6.51
N ARG A 17 -5.55 -9.29 6.96
CA ARG A 17 -6.76 -8.48 6.84
C ARG A 17 -7.11 -8.11 5.39
N LEU A 18 -6.15 -8.20 4.46
CA LEU A 18 -6.34 -7.95 3.03
C LEU A 18 -6.55 -9.26 2.22
N TYR A 19 -6.71 -10.42 2.90
CA TYR A 19 -7.09 -11.65 2.23
C TYR A 19 -8.45 -11.48 1.51
N PRO A 20 -8.61 -11.99 0.26
CA PRO A 20 -7.77 -12.95 -0.44
C PRO A 20 -6.66 -12.35 -1.32
N LEU A 21 -6.51 -11.02 -1.38
CA LEU A 21 -5.53 -10.37 -2.25
C LEU A 21 -4.07 -10.70 -1.86
N THR A 22 -3.84 -11.09 -0.61
CA THR A 22 -2.52 -11.48 -0.08
C THR A 22 -2.27 -12.97 -0.06
N ALA A 23 -3.18 -13.80 -0.56
CA ALA A 23 -3.05 -15.26 -0.56
C ALA A 23 -1.76 -15.76 -1.27
N SER A 24 -1.33 -15.08 -2.34
CA SER A 24 -0.17 -15.48 -3.15
C SER A 24 0.89 -14.39 -3.33
N ARG A 25 0.78 -13.28 -2.58
CA ARG A 25 1.71 -12.13 -2.62
C ARG A 25 1.71 -11.40 -1.29
N SER A 26 2.80 -10.72 -0.96
CA SER A 26 2.87 -9.81 0.19
C SER A 26 1.97 -8.59 -0.03
N LYS A 27 1.53 -7.94 1.05
CA LYS A 27 0.68 -6.74 0.99
C LYS A 27 1.29 -5.61 0.13
N PRO A 28 2.59 -5.25 0.26
CA PRO A 28 3.22 -4.24 -0.59
C PRO A 28 3.24 -4.57 -2.08
N ALA A 29 3.06 -5.86 -2.45
CA ALA A 29 3.00 -6.29 -3.84
C ALA A 29 1.59 -6.27 -4.45
N VAL A 30 0.55 -5.90 -3.69
CA VAL A 30 -0.82 -5.80 -4.18
C VAL A 30 -0.92 -4.68 -5.22
N PRO A 31 -1.52 -4.93 -6.41
CA PRO A 31 -1.71 -3.91 -7.42
C PRO A 31 -2.64 -2.80 -6.96
N ILE A 32 -2.32 -1.54 -7.29
CA ILE A 32 -3.14 -0.37 -7.06
C ILE A 32 -3.23 0.49 -8.32
N ALA A 33 -4.32 1.21 -8.51
CA ALA A 33 -4.53 2.14 -9.63
C ALA A 33 -4.29 1.51 -11.03
N GLY A 34 -4.53 0.21 -11.18
CA GLY A 34 -4.46 -0.52 -12.45
C GLY A 34 -3.07 -0.93 -12.92
N LYS A 35 -1.98 -0.30 -12.45
CA LYS A 35 -0.62 -0.60 -12.94
C LYS A 35 0.46 -0.59 -11.87
N TYR A 36 0.29 0.14 -10.77
CA TYR A 36 1.25 0.28 -9.69
C TYR A 36 1.16 -0.86 -8.69
N ARG A 37 2.07 -0.86 -7.71
CA ARG A 37 1.99 -1.68 -6.51
C ARG A 37 2.08 -0.78 -5.28
N LEU A 38 1.56 -1.21 -4.14
CA LEU A 38 1.59 -0.39 -2.92
C LEU A 38 3.01 0.06 -2.55
N VAL A 39 4.02 -0.79 -2.71
CA VAL A 39 5.43 -0.46 -2.44
C VAL A 39 5.97 0.66 -3.33
N ASP A 40 5.40 0.89 -4.51
CA ASP A 40 5.84 1.96 -5.40
C ASP A 40 5.59 3.34 -4.78
N ILE A 41 4.63 3.47 -3.85
CA ILE A 41 4.30 4.72 -3.17
C ILE A 41 5.46 5.22 -2.29
N PRO A 42 5.89 4.50 -1.23
CA PRO A 42 6.98 4.97 -0.38
C PRO A 42 8.31 5.08 -1.15
N ILE A 43 8.60 4.19 -2.10
CA ILE A 43 9.81 4.29 -2.93
C ILE A 43 9.77 5.59 -3.77
N SER A 44 8.63 5.91 -4.41
CA SER A 44 8.50 7.13 -5.21
C SER A 44 8.59 8.40 -4.37
N ASN A 45 7.99 8.42 -3.17
CA ASN A 45 8.13 9.54 -2.25
C ASN A 45 9.59 9.75 -1.83
N CYS A 46 10.34 8.68 -1.56
CA CYS A 46 11.78 8.77 -1.32
C CYS A 46 12.54 9.37 -2.52
N LEU A 47 12.28 8.87 -3.74
CA LEU A 47 12.94 9.37 -4.95
C LEU A 47 12.62 10.84 -5.22
N ASN A 48 11.36 11.24 -5.07
CA ASN A 48 10.91 12.62 -5.22
C ASN A 48 11.52 13.55 -4.16
N SER A 49 11.78 13.04 -2.96
CA SER A 49 12.49 13.74 -1.87
C SER A 49 14.03 13.70 -2.04
N GLY A 50 14.56 13.15 -3.15
CA GLY A 50 16.01 13.02 -3.36
C GLY A 50 16.71 11.95 -2.51
N ILE A 51 15.96 11.09 -1.82
CA ILE A 51 16.47 9.95 -1.06
C ILE A 51 16.60 8.77 -2.01
N THR A 52 17.83 8.36 -2.30
CA THR A 52 18.14 7.38 -3.35
C THR A 52 18.79 6.09 -2.82
N ARG A 53 18.89 5.94 -1.52
CA ARG A 53 19.43 4.75 -0.86
C ARG A 53 18.35 4.13 0.00
N MET A 54 17.82 3.00 -0.45
CA MET A 54 16.65 2.37 0.17
C MET A 54 16.85 0.88 0.31
N PHE A 55 16.51 0.35 1.49
CA PHE A 55 16.33 -1.08 1.71
C PHE A 55 14.85 -1.40 1.86
N VAL A 56 14.40 -2.47 1.22
CA VAL A 56 13.03 -3.01 1.38
C VAL A 56 13.13 -4.35 2.10
N LEU A 57 12.60 -4.41 3.31
CA LEU A 57 12.61 -5.60 4.14
C LEU A 57 11.45 -6.50 3.76
N THR A 58 11.73 -7.76 3.44
CA THR A 58 10.70 -8.70 2.93
C THR A 58 10.72 -10.02 3.69
N GLN A 59 9.55 -10.64 3.84
CA GLN A 59 9.39 -11.93 4.51
C GLN A 59 8.28 -12.78 3.87
N PHE A 60 7.00 -12.50 4.17
CA PHE A 60 5.88 -13.31 3.71
C PHE A 60 5.60 -13.10 2.21
N ASN A 61 5.39 -14.21 1.49
CA ASN A 61 4.98 -14.21 0.07
C ASN A 61 5.75 -13.21 -0.81
N SER A 62 7.06 -13.04 -0.55
CA SER A 62 7.88 -11.95 -1.08
C SER A 62 8.29 -12.12 -2.55
N ALA A 63 8.18 -13.29 -3.14
CA ALA A 63 8.70 -13.58 -4.48
C ALA A 63 8.20 -12.59 -5.56
N SER A 64 6.92 -12.21 -5.54
CA SER A 64 6.36 -11.25 -6.51
C SER A 64 6.80 -9.82 -6.22
N LEU A 65 7.01 -9.45 -4.95
CA LEU A 65 7.55 -8.17 -4.52
C LEU A 65 9.00 -8.02 -4.96
N ASN A 66 9.83 -9.01 -4.63
CA ASN A 66 11.25 -9.03 -4.98
C ASN A 66 11.44 -8.91 -6.51
N ARG A 67 10.67 -9.67 -7.29
CA ARG A 67 10.69 -9.58 -8.76
C ARG A 67 10.26 -8.19 -9.26
N HIS A 68 9.27 -7.57 -8.63
CA HIS A 68 8.81 -6.24 -9.01
C HIS A 68 9.89 -5.19 -8.76
N ILE A 69 10.46 -5.13 -7.56
CA ILE A 69 11.51 -4.18 -7.20
C ILE A 69 12.71 -4.34 -8.12
N LYS A 70 13.21 -5.57 -8.28
CA LYS A 70 14.37 -5.86 -9.13
C LYS A 70 14.17 -5.46 -10.60
N ASN A 71 12.94 -5.51 -11.11
CA ASN A 71 12.64 -5.18 -12.50
C ASN A 71 12.15 -3.74 -12.71
N THR A 72 12.08 -2.94 -11.65
CA THR A 72 11.54 -1.58 -11.69
C THR A 72 12.62 -0.53 -11.48
N TYR A 73 13.38 -0.67 -10.40
CA TYR A 73 14.27 0.39 -9.93
C TYR A 73 15.71 0.08 -10.34
N HIS A 74 16.12 0.69 -11.45
CA HIS A 74 17.48 0.58 -11.98
C HIS A 74 18.15 1.95 -11.97
N PHE A 75 19.33 2.01 -11.41
CA PHE A 75 20.16 3.21 -11.39
C PHE A 75 21.39 3.01 -12.26
N SER A 76 22.03 4.11 -12.66
CA SER A 76 23.30 4.05 -13.39
C SER A 76 24.35 3.34 -12.56
N ALA A 77 25.18 2.52 -13.20
CA ALA A 77 26.33 1.85 -12.56
C ALA A 77 27.35 2.84 -11.93
N PHE A 78 27.30 4.11 -12.32
CA PHE A 78 28.13 5.17 -11.77
C PHE A 78 27.45 5.95 -10.63
N SER A 79 26.25 5.55 -10.23
CA SER A 79 25.49 6.12 -9.12
C SER A 79 25.70 5.29 -7.86
N SER A 80 25.67 5.95 -6.69
CA SER A 80 25.58 5.28 -5.39
C SER A 80 24.13 5.01 -4.96
N ALA A 81 23.15 5.26 -5.86
CA ALA A 81 21.75 5.04 -5.62
C ALA A 81 21.38 3.55 -5.74
N PHE A 82 20.49 3.08 -4.89
CA PHE A 82 19.98 1.71 -4.94
C PHE A 82 18.59 1.59 -4.28
N VAL A 83 17.85 0.58 -4.68
CA VAL A 83 16.72 0.00 -3.97
C VAL A 83 17.00 -1.48 -3.82
N ASP A 84 17.52 -1.88 -2.67
CA ASP A 84 17.91 -3.25 -2.39
C ASP A 84 16.90 -3.96 -1.49
N ILE A 85 16.82 -5.28 -1.65
CA ILE A 85 15.92 -6.14 -0.90
C ILE A 85 16.71 -6.85 0.19
N LEU A 86 16.28 -6.69 1.43
CA LEU A 86 16.74 -7.49 2.55
C LEU A 86 15.62 -8.47 2.95
N ALA A 87 15.76 -9.70 2.50
CA ALA A 87 14.85 -10.77 2.91
C ALA A 87 15.19 -11.24 4.32
N ALA A 88 14.19 -11.68 5.08
CA ALA A 88 14.47 -12.35 6.34
C ALA A 88 15.35 -13.58 6.11
N GLU A 89 16.40 -13.69 6.91
CA GLU A 89 17.42 -14.75 6.79
C GLU A 89 17.57 -15.47 8.12
N GLN A 90 17.76 -16.78 8.05
CA GLN A 90 18.23 -17.56 9.19
C GLN A 90 19.77 -17.60 9.17
N THR A 91 20.38 -17.24 10.28
CA THR A 91 21.83 -17.29 10.45
C THR A 91 22.19 -18.18 11.64
N PRO A 92 23.46 -18.60 11.79
CA PRO A 92 23.87 -19.36 12.97
C PRO A 92 23.54 -18.66 14.30
N ASP A 93 23.59 -17.32 14.31
CA ASP A 93 23.33 -16.50 15.50
C ASP A 93 21.84 -16.15 15.69
N ASN A 94 21.02 -16.26 14.63
CA ASN A 94 19.59 -16.00 14.67
C ASN A 94 18.82 -16.97 13.76
N PRO A 95 18.19 -18.02 14.30
CA PRO A 95 17.43 -19.00 13.53
C PRO A 95 15.98 -18.56 13.27
N THR A 96 15.57 -17.36 13.71
CA THR A 96 14.18 -16.89 13.60
C THR A 96 13.96 -15.95 12.42
N TRP A 97 12.72 -15.90 11.92
CA TRP A 97 12.24 -14.89 11.00
C TRP A 97 12.02 -13.57 11.75
N TYR A 98 11.76 -12.46 11.03
CA TYR A 98 11.40 -11.18 11.66
C TYR A 98 10.17 -11.36 12.57
N GLN A 99 10.33 -10.99 13.85
CA GLN A 99 9.27 -11.13 14.85
C GLN A 99 8.40 -9.88 14.99
N GLY A 100 8.76 -8.80 14.31
CA GLY A 100 8.05 -7.53 14.32
C GLY A 100 8.81 -6.46 13.54
N THR A 101 8.30 -5.24 13.58
CA THR A 101 8.84 -4.11 12.82
C THR A 101 10.23 -3.68 13.30
N ALA A 102 10.44 -3.61 14.62
CA ALA A 102 11.72 -3.25 15.22
C ALA A 102 12.74 -4.39 15.08
N ASP A 103 12.31 -5.64 15.26
CA ASP A 103 13.16 -6.80 15.07
C ASP A 103 13.66 -6.93 13.63
N ALA A 104 12.82 -6.64 12.64
CA ALA A 104 13.23 -6.62 11.23
C ALA A 104 14.36 -5.62 10.97
N VAL A 105 14.26 -4.42 11.53
CA VAL A 105 15.33 -3.41 11.40
C VAL A 105 16.57 -3.82 12.17
N ARG A 106 16.43 -4.38 13.38
CA ARG A 106 17.53 -4.90 14.21
C ARG A 106 18.39 -5.90 13.43
N GLN A 107 17.75 -6.90 12.83
CA GLN A 107 18.44 -7.93 12.05
C GLN A 107 19.15 -7.36 10.81
N CYS A 108 18.67 -6.22 10.30
CA CYS A 108 19.22 -5.56 9.11
C CYS A 108 20.27 -4.48 9.42
N LEU A 109 20.51 -4.10 10.67
CA LEU A 109 21.46 -3.04 11.04
C LEU A 109 22.88 -3.24 10.47
N ARG A 110 23.33 -4.49 10.36
CA ARG A 110 24.62 -4.84 9.75
C ARG A 110 24.76 -4.35 8.31
N HIS A 111 23.64 -4.32 7.56
CA HIS A 111 23.61 -3.87 6.16
C HIS A 111 23.62 -2.34 6.04
N LEU A 112 23.18 -1.63 7.08
CA LEU A 112 23.22 -0.17 7.14
C LEU A 112 24.62 0.33 7.48
N GLY A 113 25.43 -0.50 8.19
CA GLY A 113 26.77 -0.16 8.68
C GLY A 113 27.70 0.49 7.64
N PRO A 114 27.82 -0.05 6.42
CA PRO A 114 28.75 0.45 5.40
C PRO A 114 28.41 1.84 4.84
N PHE A 115 27.19 2.35 5.07
CA PHE A 115 26.77 3.63 4.51
C PHE A 115 26.97 4.77 5.52
N ASP A 116 27.52 5.88 5.04
CA ASP A 116 27.67 7.10 5.80
C ASP A 116 26.35 7.90 5.73
N SER A 117 25.48 7.69 6.73
CA SER A 117 24.21 8.41 6.89
C SER A 117 24.03 8.78 8.36
N GLU A 118 23.56 9.99 8.63
CA GLU A 118 23.28 10.47 9.99
C GLU A 118 21.90 10.08 10.48
N TYR A 119 20.96 9.91 9.53
CA TYR A 119 19.55 9.61 9.81
C TYR A 119 19.09 8.35 9.11
N VAL A 120 18.09 7.70 9.72
CA VAL A 120 17.38 6.56 9.14
C VAL A 120 15.90 6.88 9.08
N LEU A 121 15.32 6.83 7.88
CA LEU A 121 13.90 6.95 7.62
C LEU A 121 13.27 5.56 7.56
N ILE A 122 12.33 5.27 8.44
CA ILE A 122 11.60 4.00 8.47
C ILE A 122 10.18 4.23 7.95
N LEU A 123 9.77 3.44 6.95
CA LEU A 123 8.51 3.57 6.24
C LEU A 123 7.73 2.26 6.24
N SER A 124 6.39 2.34 6.25
CA SER A 124 5.53 1.23 5.92
C SER A 124 5.37 1.08 4.39
N GLY A 125 5.36 -0.16 3.90
CA GLY A 125 5.26 -0.47 2.45
C GLY A 125 3.83 -0.60 1.93
N ASP A 126 2.81 -0.18 2.67
CA ASP A 126 1.40 -0.53 2.43
C ASP A 126 0.40 0.62 2.58
N GLN A 127 0.87 1.85 2.47
CA GLN A 127 0.09 3.07 2.64
C GLN A 127 0.03 3.90 1.34
N LEU A 128 -0.99 4.73 1.21
CA LEU A 128 -1.19 5.63 0.07
C LEU A 128 -1.11 7.08 0.54
N TYR A 129 -0.08 7.80 0.10
CA TYR A 129 0.22 9.20 0.45
C TYR A 129 1.27 9.80 -0.47
N GLN A 130 1.39 11.14 -0.47
CA GLN A 130 2.45 11.87 -1.17
C GLN A 130 3.12 12.82 -0.19
N MET A 131 4.34 12.54 0.26
CA MET A 131 5.06 13.31 1.27
C MET A 131 6.47 13.63 0.81
N ASP A 132 6.92 14.87 1.06
CA ASP A 132 8.34 15.22 0.99
C ASP A 132 9.01 14.92 2.34
N PHE A 133 9.87 13.92 2.35
CA PHE A 133 10.59 13.52 3.56
C PHE A 133 11.72 14.48 3.95
N MET A 134 12.15 15.36 3.04
CA MET A 134 13.14 16.37 3.40
C MET A 134 12.53 17.45 4.29
N GLU A 135 11.27 17.83 4.09
CA GLU A 135 10.56 18.73 5.02
C GLU A 135 10.47 18.12 6.43
N MET A 136 10.18 16.84 6.53
CA MET A 136 10.18 16.12 7.81
C MET A 136 11.57 16.05 8.44
N LEU A 137 12.62 15.85 7.64
CA LEU A 137 14.01 15.84 8.13
C LEU A 137 14.47 17.23 8.61
N ASP A 138 14.13 18.28 7.88
CA ASP A 138 14.42 19.67 8.28
C ASP A 138 13.72 20.03 9.58
N HIS A 139 12.47 19.59 9.76
CA HIS A 139 11.74 19.71 11.02
C HIS A 139 12.46 18.94 12.15
N HIS A 140 12.88 17.70 11.92
CA HIS A 140 13.64 16.89 12.86
C HIS A 140 14.88 17.61 13.37
N LYS A 141 15.68 18.16 12.45
CA LYS A 141 16.91 18.92 12.76
C LYS A 141 16.60 20.21 13.52
N LYS A 142 15.61 20.97 13.07
CA LYS A 142 15.19 22.25 13.69
C LYS A 142 14.75 22.06 15.14
N MET A 143 14.06 20.98 15.44
CA MET A 143 13.61 20.63 16.79
C MET A 143 14.72 20.03 17.65
N GLY A 144 15.87 19.68 17.06
CA GLY A 144 16.93 18.92 17.74
C GLY A 144 16.39 17.58 18.27
N ALA A 145 15.56 16.94 17.46
CA ALA A 145 14.91 15.70 17.83
C ALA A 145 15.87 14.51 17.79
N ASP A 146 15.60 13.50 18.60
CA ASP A 146 16.23 12.19 18.54
C ASP A 146 15.43 11.23 17.68
N ILE A 147 14.09 11.37 17.76
CA ILE A 147 13.11 10.60 16.98
C ILE A 147 12.03 11.57 16.49
N SER A 148 11.64 11.48 15.22
CA SER A 148 10.46 12.16 14.68
C SER A 148 9.45 11.14 14.21
N ILE A 149 8.18 11.41 14.48
CA ILE A 149 7.06 10.58 14.04
C ILE A 149 6.16 11.43 13.15
N ALA A 150 5.91 10.96 11.91
CA ALA A 150 4.87 11.58 11.09
C ALA A 150 3.49 11.22 11.67
N THR A 151 2.68 12.26 11.84
CA THR A 151 1.37 12.15 12.46
C THR A 151 0.29 12.75 11.57
N ILE A 152 -0.93 12.27 11.72
CA ILE A 152 -2.08 12.79 11.00
C ILE A 152 -3.28 12.96 11.93
N PRO A 153 -4.03 14.06 11.82
CA PRO A 153 -5.29 14.22 12.52
C PRO A 153 -6.35 13.22 12.03
N VAL A 154 -6.98 12.49 12.95
CA VAL A 154 -8.04 11.50 12.67
C VAL A 154 -9.26 11.74 13.54
N ASN A 155 -10.41 11.19 13.12
CA ASN A 155 -11.65 11.22 13.91
C ASN A 155 -11.72 10.04 14.90
N ASP A 156 -12.78 9.99 15.72
CA ASP A 156 -13.00 8.97 16.75
C ASP A 156 -13.18 7.55 16.19
N LYS A 157 -13.68 7.41 14.97
CA LYS A 157 -13.89 6.10 14.33
C LYS A 157 -12.57 5.52 13.84
N GLU A 158 -11.71 6.37 13.30
CA GLU A 158 -10.39 6.00 12.76
C GLU A 158 -9.37 5.77 13.89
N ALA A 159 -9.47 6.52 15.01
CA ALA A 159 -8.48 6.54 16.08
C ALA A 159 -8.20 5.16 16.69
N SER A 160 -9.20 4.26 16.74
CA SER A 160 -9.03 2.90 17.28
C SER A 160 -8.19 1.97 16.40
N ASP A 161 -7.88 2.36 15.17
CA ASP A 161 -7.07 1.56 14.23
C ASP A 161 -5.58 1.90 14.27
N PHE A 162 -5.20 2.99 14.96
CA PHE A 162 -3.85 3.55 14.94
C PHE A 162 -3.26 3.74 16.35
N GLY A 163 -1.96 3.95 16.39
CA GLY A 163 -1.28 4.50 17.56
C GLY A 163 -1.65 5.97 17.73
N ILE A 164 -2.20 6.34 18.88
CA ILE A 164 -2.63 7.71 19.20
C ILE A 164 -1.65 8.36 20.16
N MET A 165 -1.40 9.64 19.92
CA MET A 165 -0.39 10.41 20.65
C MET A 165 -0.95 11.68 21.24
N LYS A 166 -0.29 12.13 22.33
CA LYS A 166 -0.37 13.49 22.83
C LYS A 166 0.96 14.19 22.67
N MET A 167 0.90 15.47 22.39
CA MET A 167 2.09 16.34 22.35
C MET A 167 1.88 17.53 23.29
N ASP A 168 2.99 18.13 23.71
CA ASP A 168 3.01 19.40 24.41
C ASP A 168 2.95 20.61 23.43
N GLU A 169 2.93 21.83 23.98
CA GLU A 169 2.93 23.06 23.17
C GLU A 169 4.19 23.23 22.30
N GLY A 170 5.28 22.54 22.64
CA GLY A 170 6.54 22.52 21.89
C GLY A 170 6.54 21.52 20.74
N GLY A 171 5.51 20.69 20.58
CA GLY A 171 5.43 19.63 19.57
C GLY A 171 6.15 18.33 19.97
N PHE A 172 6.59 18.20 21.23
CA PHE A 172 7.17 16.96 21.74
C PHE A 172 6.07 16.00 22.17
N ILE A 173 6.22 14.74 21.81
CA ILE A 173 5.26 13.69 22.15
C ILE A 173 5.45 13.31 23.63
N THR A 174 4.40 13.45 24.42
CA THR A 174 4.41 13.18 25.86
C THR A 174 3.78 11.85 26.23
N SER A 175 2.90 11.32 25.38
CA SER A 175 2.21 10.06 25.63
C SER A 175 1.85 9.36 24.34
N PHE A 176 1.82 8.04 24.35
CA PHE A 176 1.49 7.17 23.24
C PHE A 176 0.63 5.99 23.67
N THR A 177 -0.37 5.63 22.89
CA THR A 177 -1.18 4.42 23.09
C THR A 177 -1.46 3.73 21.77
N GLU A 178 -1.23 2.43 21.68
CA GLU A 178 -1.46 1.66 20.46
C GLU A 178 -2.90 1.13 20.42
N LYS A 179 -3.66 1.54 19.41
CA LYS A 179 -5.02 1.07 19.10
C LYS A 179 -5.96 1.09 20.31
N PRO A 180 -6.19 2.27 20.88
CA PRO A 180 -7.05 2.39 22.05
C PRO A 180 -8.49 2.00 21.72
N LYS A 181 -9.19 1.40 22.68
CA LYS A 181 -10.63 1.19 22.56
C LYS A 181 -11.37 2.53 22.59
N LYS A 182 -12.57 2.59 22.02
CA LYS A 182 -13.35 3.84 21.90
C LYS A 182 -13.62 4.52 23.25
N ASP A 183 -13.87 3.73 24.28
CA ASP A 183 -14.08 4.20 25.66
C ASP A 183 -12.83 4.83 26.30
N MET A 184 -11.65 4.53 25.78
CA MET A 184 -10.36 5.07 26.23
C MET A 184 -9.92 6.33 25.45
N LEU A 185 -10.65 6.73 24.41
CA LEU A 185 -10.27 7.86 23.53
C LEU A 185 -10.38 9.26 24.17
N PRO A 186 -11.38 9.59 25.02
CA PRO A 186 -11.59 10.97 25.47
C PRO A 186 -10.35 11.66 26.07
N PRO A 187 -9.47 10.98 26.86
CA PRO A 187 -8.25 11.60 27.37
C PRO A 187 -7.21 11.93 26.29
N TRP A 188 -7.36 11.39 25.06
CA TRP A 188 -6.39 11.48 23.96
C TRP A 188 -6.68 12.60 22.96
N ILE A 189 -7.69 13.43 23.19
CA ILE A 189 -7.96 14.62 22.39
C ILE A 189 -6.72 15.53 22.42
N SER A 190 -6.27 15.96 21.24
CA SER A 190 -5.10 16.79 21.04
C SER A 190 -5.48 18.06 20.25
N ASP A 191 -4.67 19.11 20.34
CA ASP A 191 -4.81 20.25 19.45
C ASP A 191 -4.26 19.85 18.06
N THR A 192 -5.17 19.67 17.12
CA THR A 192 -4.86 19.32 15.71
C THR A 192 -5.02 20.52 14.78
N GLY A 193 -5.26 21.72 15.32
CA GLY A 193 -5.53 22.94 14.57
C GLY A 193 -7.01 23.12 14.22
N HIS A 194 -7.43 24.39 14.11
CA HIS A 194 -8.85 24.76 13.91
C HIS A 194 -9.52 24.07 12.72
N ALA A 195 -8.82 23.94 11.58
CA ALA A 195 -9.36 23.34 10.37
C ALA A 195 -9.68 21.85 10.54
N MET A 196 -8.82 21.11 11.22
CA MET A 196 -8.98 19.67 11.47
C MET A 196 -10.01 19.40 12.56
N GLN A 197 -10.01 20.22 13.62
CA GLN A 197 -11.01 20.15 14.69
C GLN A 197 -12.42 20.41 14.17
N ALA A 198 -12.60 21.38 13.25
CA ALA A 198 -13.89 21.64 12.62
C ALA A 198 -14.43 20.46 11.81
N GLN A 199 -13.56 19.56 11.36
CA GLN A 199 -13.90 18.30 10.69
C GLN A 199 -14.08 17.12 11.66
N GLY A 200 -14.01 17.36 12.99
CA GLY A 200 -14.07 16.30 14.00
C GLY A 200 -12.81 15.43 14.13
N ARG A 201 -11.69 15.88 13.55
CA ARG A 201 -10.40 15.19 13.60
C ARG A 201 -9.58 15.68 14.79
N ASN A 202 -9.89 15.15 15.95
CA ASN A 202 -9.38 15.61 17.25
C ASN A 202 -8.27 14.74 17.83
N TYR A 203 -7.87 13.67 17.14
CA TYR A 203 -6.86 12.73 17.62
C TYR A 203 -5.64 12.76 16.69
N LEU A 204 -4.45 12.66 17.27
CA LEU A 204 -3.20 12.65 16.51
C LEU A 204 -2.74 11.21 16.37
N ALA A 205 -2.83 10.67 15.16
CA ALA A 205 -2.49 9.28 14.84
C ALA A 205 -1.07 9.15 14.27
N SER A 206 -0.36 8.09 14.64
CA SER A 206 0.90 7.70 14.01
C SER A 206 0.67 7.18 12.60
N MET A 207 1.41 7.71 11.64
CA MET A 207 1.43 7.18 10.27
C MET A 207 2.36 5.96 10.12
N GLY A 208 3.11 5.57 11.17
CA GLY A 208 4.12 4.52 11.05
C GLY A 208 5.32 4.93 10.19
N ILE A 209 5.59 6.21 10.12
CA ILE A 209 6.71 6.83 9.42
C ILE A 209 7.60 7.51 10.46
N TYR A 210 8.86 7.11 10.53
CA TYR A 210 9.79 7.56 11.57
C TYR A 210 11.10 8.04 10.99
N ILE A 211 11.68 9.10 11.57
CA ILE A 211 13.09 9.46 11.39
C ILE A 211 13.79 9.28 12.72
N PHE A 212 14.88 8.56 12.71
CA PHE A 212 15.78 8.35 13.86
C PHE A 212 17.17 8.92 13.58
N ASN A 213 17.80 9.51 14.60
CA ASN A 213 19.24 9.62 14.63
C ASN A 213 19.83 8.20 14.56
N ARG A 214 20.71 7.95 13.60
CA ARG A 214 21.20 6.59 13.32
C ARG A 214 21.90 5.93 14.49
N GLN A 215 22.74 6.71 15.21
CA GLN A 215 23.44 6.20 16.39
C GLN A 215 22.46 5.76 17.46
N LEU A 216 21.43 6.59 17.71
CA LEU A 216 20.37 6.24 18.66
C LEU A 216 19.59 5.00 18.22
N LEU A 217 19.22 4.89 16.94
CA LEU A 217 18.52 3.69 16.45
C LEU A 217 19.32 2.41 16.74
N SER A 218 20.63 2.45 16.50
CA SER A 218 21.50 1.30 16.79
C SER A 218 21.57 1.02 18.28
N GLU A 219 21.69 2.05 19.13
CA GLU A 219 21.71 1.92 20.59
C GLU A 219 20.42 1.31 21.14
N LEU A 220 19.27 1.83 20.69
CA LEU A 220 17.95 1.31 21.09
C LEU A 220 17.78 -0.17 20.74
N LEU A 221 18.13 -0.54 19.51
CA LEU A 221 17.87 -1.89 19.00
C LEU A 221 18.89 -2.94 19.44
N GLN A 222 20.15 -2.55 19.74
CA GLN A 222 21.21 -3.50 20.08
C GLN A 222 21.53 -3.55 21.56
N ASN A 223 21.22 -2.50 22.33
CA ASN A 223 21.64 -2.39 23.72
C ASN A 223 20.46 -2.15 24.68
N GLU A 224 19.60 -1.13 24.44
CA GLU A 224 18.57 -0.77 25.42
C GLU A 224 17.31 -1.65 25.32
N TYR A 225 16.78 -1.86 24.09
CA TYR A 225 15.50 -2.54 23.88
C TYR A 225 15.67 -3.80 23.00
N VAL A 226 16.64 -4.63 23.37
CA VAL A 226 17.05 -5.81 22.59
C VAL A 226 15.88 -6.81 22.38
N GLU A 227 15.02 -6.95 23.39
CA GLU A 227 13.88 -7.87 23.35
C GLU A 227 12.64 -7.29 22.68
N SER A 228 12.61 -5.97 22.44
CA SER A 228 11.47 -5.31 21.82
C SER A 228 11.39 -5.62 20.34
N THR A 229 10.19 -5.97 19.87
CA THR A 229 9.97 -6.43 18.50
C THR A 229 9.23 -5.43 17.63
N ASP A 230 8.51 -4.46 18.22
CA ASP A 230 7.63 -3.53 17.51
C ASP A 230 7.93 -2.07 17.86
N PHE A 231 8.03 -1.20 16.81
CA PHE A 231 8.28 0.22 17.04
C PHE A 231 7.13 0.90 17.77
N GLY A 232 5.90 0.72 17.31
CA GLY A 232 4.74 1.43 17.85
C GLY A 232 4.34 0.95 19.26
N LYS A 233 4.41 -0.35 19.51
CA LYS A 233 3.97 -0.91 20.78
C LYS A 233 5.02 -0.81 21.89
N GLU A 234 6.29 -0.85 21.53
CA GLU A 234 7.39 -1.04 22.49
C GLU A 234 8.43 0.06 22.42
N ILE A 235 9.10 0.25 21.28
CA ILE A 235 10.24 1.17 21.16
C ILE A 235 9.81 2.63 21.43
N ILE A 236 8.77 3.10 20.71
CA ILE A 236 8.33 4.50 20.83
C ILE A 236 7.84 4.82 22.25
N PRO A 237 6.91 4.05 22.86
CA PRO A 237 6.48 4.34 24.24
C PRO A 237 7.62 4.38 25.25
N GLN A 238 8.57 3.44 25.17
CA GLN A 238 9.72 3.38 26.09
C GLN A 238 10.71 4.53 25.86
N SER A 239 10.78 5.07 24.65
CA SER A 239 11.67 6.16 24.29
C SER A 239 11.21 7.53 24.81
N LEU A 240 9.92 7.71 25.08
CA LEU A 240 9.34 9.02 25.48
C LEU A 240 9.95 9.60 26.78
N GLU A 241 10.37 8.74 27.71
CA GLU A 241 10.92 9.18 28.99
C GLU A 241 12.35 9.70 28.91
N LYS A 242 13.12 9.26 27.90
CA LYS A 242 14.56 9.49 27.81
C LYS A 242 14.98 10.38 26.65
N TYR A 243 14.22 10.38 25.56
CA TYR A 243 14.62 10.97 24.29
C TYR A 243 13.64 12.02 23.81
N LYS A 244 14.12 12.96 23.00
CA LYS A 244 13.31 13.99 22.35
C LYS A 244 12.54 13.41 21.16
N VAL A 245 11.31 12.99 21.41
CA VAL A 245 10.40 12.47 20.38
C VAL A 245 9.47 13.57 19.92
N VAL A 246 9.51 13.94 18.64
CA VAL A 246 8.69 15.04 18.09
C VAL A 246 7.65 14.53 17.12
N SER A 247 6.53 15.24 17.06
CA SER A 247 5.48 15.06 16.08
C SER A 247 5.75 15.94 14.86
N TYR A 248 5.76 15.33 13.66
CA TYR A 248 5.66 16.04 12.40
C TYR A 248 4.24 15.85 11.86
N GLN A 249 3.38 16.85 12.06
CA GLN A 249 2.00 16.78 11.59
C GLN A 249 1.96 16.95 10.07
N TYR A 250 1.42 15.93 9.40
CA TYR A 250 1.21 15.91 7.97
C TYR A 250 -0.20 16.37 7.62
N ASP A 251 -0.32 17.30 6.67
CA ASP A 251 -1.59 17.92 6.30
C ASP A 251 -2.17 17.38 4.99
N GLY A 252 -1.43 16.49 4.30
CA GLY A 252 -1.84 15.90 3.03
C GLY A 252 -2.75 14.69 3.18
N TYR A 253 -3.10 14.10 2.04
CA TYR A 253 -3.87 12.86 2.01
C TYR A 253 -3.01 11.67 2.44
N TRP A 254 -3.54 10.89 3.36
CA TRP A 254 -2.96 9.62 3.79
C TRP A 254 -4.05 8.61 4.12
N THR A 255 -3.85 7.37 3.71
CA THR A 255 -4.69 6.25 4.13
C THR A 255 -3.89 4.96 4.29
N ASP A 256 -4.18 4.22 5.38
CA ASP A 256 -3.70 2.85 5.55
C ASP A 256 -4.58 1.89 4.73
N ILE A 257 -3.95 1.13 3.86
CA ILE A 257 -4.62 0.08 3.08
C ILE A 257 -4.72 -1.19 3.95
N GLY A 258 -5.46 -1.11 5.03
CA GLY A 258 -5.49 -2.12 6.08
C GLY A 258 -6.37 -3.33 5.79
N ASN A 259 -7.46 -3.17 5.05
CA ASN A 259 -8.49 -4.19 4.78
C ASN A 259 -9.10 -4.05 3.38
N ILE A 260 -10.01 -4.94 3.00
CA ILE A 260 -10.66 -4.94 1.67
C ILE A 260 -11.48 -3.67 1.43
N PRO A 261 -12.36 -3.19 2.34
CA PRO A 261 -13.09 -1.94 2.13
C PRO A 261 -12.17 -0.73 1.92
N SER A 262 -11.17 -0.50 2.79
CA SER A 262 -10.26 0.63 2.66
C SER A 262 -9.43 0.56 1.37
N PHE A 263 -8.99 -0.63 0.95
CA PHE A 263 -8.35 -0.85 -0.33
C PHE A 263 -9.26 -0.51 -1.51
N PHE A 264 -10.52 -0.92 -1.45
CA PHE A 264 -11.52 -0.68 -2.49
C PHE A 264 -11.84 0.81 -2.62
N GLU A 265 -12.12 1.48 -1.49
CA GLU A 265 -12.40 2.91 -1.43
C GLU A 265 -11.20 3.75 -1.90
N ALA A 266 -9.99 3.42 -1.48
CA ALA A 266 -8.78 4.11 -1.91
C ALA A 266 -8.59 4.04 -3.44
N ASN A 267 -8.86 2.87 -4.06
CA ASN A 267 -8.82 2.74 -5.52
C ASN A 267 -9.94 3.55 -6.19
N LEU A 268 -11.19 3.40 -5.78
CA LEU A 268 -12.31 4.13 -6.39
C LEU A 268 -12.18 5.65 -6.16
N GLY A 269 -11.58 6.09 -5.07
CA GLY A 269 -11.27 7.49 -4.81
C GLY A 269 -10.41 8.15 -5.90
N LEU A 270 -9.58 7.38 -6.59
CA LEU A 270 -8.76 7.85 -7.71
C LEU A 270 -9.57 8.24 -8.95
N THR A 271 -10.81 7.75 -9.08
CA THR A 271 -11.68 8.04 -10.23
C THR A 271 -12.49 9.32 -10.08
N LYS A 272 -12.42 9.99 -8.93
CA LYS A 272 -13.07 11.30 -8.70
C LYS A 272 -12.54 12.34 -9.67
N ASP A 273 -13.34 13.37 -9.97
CA ASP A 273 -12.93 14.50 -10.82
C ASP A 273 -11.70 15.23 -10.23
N ILE A 274 -11.69 15.38 -8.91
CA ILE A 274 -10.53 15.86 -8.13
C ILE A 274 -10.23 14.78 -7.08
N PRO A 275 -9.28 13.88 -7.36
CA PRO A 275 -8.91 12.83 -6.43
C PRO A 275 -8.06 13.38 -5.29
N ASP A 276 -8.27 12.89 -4.07
CA ASP A 276 -7.48 13.27 -2.90
C ASP A 276 -6.00 12.82 -3.05
N PHE A 277 -5.76 11.70 -3.72
CA PHE A 277 -4.43 11.24 -4.14
C PHE A 277 -4.29 11.44 -5.65
N ASN A 278 -3.44 12.38 -6.07
CA ASN A 278 -3.28 12.75 -7.47
C ASN A 278 -2.17 11.95 -8.17
N LEU A 279 -2.54 11.11 -9.13
CA LEU A 279 -1.58 10.37 -9.97
C LEU A 279 -1.00 11.21 -11.13
N PHE A 280 -1.60 12.37 -11.44
CA PHE A 280 -1.28 13.21 -12.58
C PHE A 280 -0.42 14.42 -12.18
N ASP A 281 0.40 14.25 -11.14
CA ASP A 281 1.33 15.26 -10.67
C ASP A 281 2.73 15.01 -11.23
N ASN A 282 3.26 15.94 -12.00
CA ASN A 282 4.59 15.82 -12.60
C ASN A 282 5.73 15.94 -11.57
N GLU A 283 5.50 16.67 -10.47
CA GLU A 283 6.51 16.88 -9.42
C GLU A 283 6.55 15.71 -8.42
N LYS A 284 5.41 15.00 -8.29
CA LYS A 284 5.25 13.87 -7.36
C LYS A 284 4.88 12.59 -8.09
N ALA A 285 5.58 12.31 -9.20
CA ALA A 285 5.33 11.13 -10.03
C ALA A 285 5.50 9.82 -9.24
N ILE A 286 4.61 8.86 -9.48
CA ILE A 286 4.74 7.51 -8.93
C ILE A 286 5.48 6.63 -9.95
N TYR A 287 6.70 6.24 -9.60
CA TYR A 287 7.55 5.39 -10.43
C TYR A 287 7.13 3.93 -10.28
N THR A 288 6.97 3.25 -11.40
CA THR A 288 6.66 1.82 -11.43
C THR A 288 7.28 1.15 -12.65
N ARG A 289 7.18 -0.16 -12.73
CA ARG A 289 7.75 -0.94 -13.84
C ARG A 289 7.21 -0.47 -15.18
N ALA A 290 8.09 0.00 -16.07
CA ALA A 290 7.79 0.23 -17.48
C ALA A 290 7.59 -1.13 -18.18
N ARG A 291 6.38 -1.38 -18.70
CA ARG A 291 6.03 -2.67 -19.32
C ARG A 291 6.00 -2.62 -20.82
N MET A 292 6.19 -1.44 -21.44
CA MET A 292 6.16 -1.21 -22.87
C MET A 292 4.93 -1.85 -23.54
N LEU A 293 3.75 -1.61 -22.95
CA LEU A 293 2.48 -2.12 -23.46
C LEU A 293 1.96 -1.22 -24.59
N PRO A 294 1.16 -1.77 -25.52
CA PRO A 294 0.48 -0.95 -26.53
C PRO A 294 -0.58 -0.06 -25.84
N PRO A 295 -1.01 1.02 -26.50
CA PRO A 295 -2.18 1.79 -26.06
C PRO A 295 -3.41 0.91 -25.87
N ALA A 296 -4.33 1.32 -24.97
CA ALA A 296 -5.60 0.64 -24.82
C ALA A 296 -6.46 0.81 -26.08
N LYS A 297 -7.07 -0.31 -26.54
CA LYS A 297 -8.00 -0.33 -27.67
C LYS A 297 -9.43 -0.38 -27.14
N ILE A 298 -10.22 0.66 -27.42
CA ILE A 298 -11.60 0.78 -26.91
C ILE A 298 -12.55 0.94 -28.09
N SER A 299 -13.66 0.20 -28.09
CA SER A 299 -14.67 0.24 -29.13
C SER A 299 -16.08 0.16 -28.56
N GLY A 300 -16.96 1.09 -28.95
CA GLY A 300 -18.39 1.08 -28.62
C GLY A 300 -18.71 1.18 -27.11
N THR A 301 -17.81 1.77 -26.31
CA THR A 301 -17.91 1.82 -24.85
C THR A 301 -18.20 3.23 -24.34
N THR A 302 -19.22 3.39 -23.50
CA THR A 302 -19.44 4.61 -22.71
C THR A 302 -18.56 4.56 -21.47
N LEU A 303 -17.76 5.60 -21.25
CA LEU A 303 -16.85 5.72 -20.12
C LEU A 303 -17.25 6.92 -19.25
N GLU A 304 -17.32 6.72 -17.93
CA GLU A 304 -17.57 7.77 -16.95
C GLU A 304 -16.73 7.52 -15.70
N LYS A 305 -15.97 8.52 -15.24
CA LYS A 305 -15.10 8.43 -14.05
C LYS A 305 -14.27 7.14 -14.03
N THR A 306 -13.55 6.87 -15.11
CA THR A 306 -12.86 5.59 -15.33
C THR A 306 -11.38 5.80 -15.57
N ILE A 307 -10.55 5.00 -14.88
CA ILE A 307 -9.11 4.90 -15.14
C ILE A 307 -8.84 3.62 -15.91
N ILE A 308 -8.16 3.70 -17.04
CA ILE A 308 -7.80 2.55 -17.89
C ILE A 308 -6.29 2.51 -18.07
N ALA A 309 -5.68 1.40 -17.66
CA ALA A 309 -4.26 1.16 -17.85
C ALA A 309 -3.95 0.68 -19.28
N GLU A 310 -2.65 0.67 -19.61
CA GLU A 310 -2.15 0.33 -20.95
C GLU A 310 -2.45 -1.15 -21.33
N GLY A 311 -2.55 -1.40 -22.62
CA GLY A 311 -2.67 -2.74 -23.20
C GLY A 311 -4.06 -3.37 -23.11
N CYS A 312 -5.08 -2.62 -22.69
CA CYS A 312 -6.46 -3.13 -22.59
C CYS A 312 -7.13 -3.27 -23.96
N ILE A 313 -8.04 -4.25 -24.10
CA ILE A 313 -8.93 -4.43 -25.24
C ILE A 313 -10.37 -4.44 -24.74
N ILE A 314 -11.10 -3.34 -24.96
CA ILE A 314 -12.40 -3.08 -24.34
C ILE A 314 -13.48 -2.92 -25.41
N ASN A 315 -14.52 -3.77 -25.33
CA ASN A 315 -15.72 -3.70 -26.16
C ASN A 315 -16.99 -3.62 -25.26
N ALA A 316 -16.84 -3.17 -24.02
CA ALA A 316 -17.93 -3.04 -23.06
C ALA A 316 -19.03 -2.10 -23.57
N SER A 317 -20.26 -2.23 -23.05
CA SER A 317 -21.31 -1.23 -23.25
C SER A 317 -21.05 0.01 -22.39
N ARG A 318 -20.71 -0.19 -21.11
CA ARG A 318 -20.48 0.91 -20.15
C ARG A 318 -19.46 0.51 -19.08
N ILE A 319 -18.60 1.47 -18.75
CA ILE A 319 -17.73 1.39 -17.57
C ILE A 319 -17.85 2.71 -16.81
N GLU A 320 -18.18 2.62 -15.51
CA GLU A 320 -18.47 3.75 -14.66
C GLU A 320 -17.78 3.60 -13.30
N ASN A 321 -17.19 4.69 -12.79
CA ASN A 321 -16.54 4.76 -11.48
C ASN A 321 -15.64 3.54 -11.21
N SER A 322 -14.78 3.20 -12.18
CA SER A 322 -14.04 1.94 -12.16
C SER A 322 -12.61 2.08 -12.63
N ILE A 323 -11.76 1.15 -12.19
CA ILE A 323 -10.37 1.07 -12.63
C ILE A 323 -10.15 -0.23 -13.39
N ILE A 324 -9.61 -0.11 -14.59
CA ILE A 324 -9.29 -1.24 -15.46
C ILE A 324 -7.77 -1.39 -15.55
N GLY A 325 -7.25 -2.45 -14.95
CA GLY A 325 -5.83 -2.75 -14.90
C GLY A 325 -5.26 -3.24 -16.23
N ILE A 326 -3.94 -3.23 -16.31
CA ILE A 326 -3.17 -3.57 -17.53
C ILE A 326 -3.66 -4.83 -18.23
N ARG A 327 -3.67 -4.83 -19.59
CA ARG A 327 -3.99 -5.98 -20.46
C ARG A 327 -5.39 -6.56 -20.26
N THR A 328 -6.30 -5.89 -19.57
CA THR A 328 -7.66 -6.40 -19.37
C THR A 328 -8.38 -6.49 -20.70
N ARG A 329 -9.00 -7.66 -20.98
CA ARG A 329 -9.92 -7.85 -22.07
C ARG A 329 -11.36 -7.83 -21.54
N ILE A 330 -12.25 -7.06 -22.18
CA ILE A 330 -13.68 -6.97 -21.81
C ILE A 330 -14.52 -7.18 -23.04
N GLY A 331 -15.45 -8.14 -22.96
CA GLY A 331 -16.34 -8.53 -24.05
C GLY A 331 -17.51 -7.56 -24.28
N THR A 332 -18.17 -7.72 -25.45
CA THR A 332 -19.29 -6.89 -25.92
C THR A 332 -20.48 -6.99 -25.00
N GLY A 333 -21.20 -5.88 -24.78
CA GLY A 333 -22.43 -5.83 -24.00
C GLY A 333 -22.21 -5.86 -22.47
N THR A 334 -20.95 -5.91 -22.02
CA THR A 334 -20.59 -5.94 -20.60
C THR A 334 -20.72 -4.56 -19.96
N THR A 335 -21.24 -4.52 -18.75
CA THR A 335 -21.35 -3.30 -17.91
C THR A 335 -20.54 -3.48 -16.63
N ILE A 336 -19.70 -2.51 -16.31
CA ILE A 336 -18.87 -2.50 -15.10
C ILE A 336 -19.13 -1.20 -14.35
N VAL A 337 -19.47 -1.29 -13.06
CA VAL A 337 -19.81 -0.15 -12.22
C VAL A 337 -19.11 -0.28 -10.88
N SER A 338 -18.50 0.80 -10.40
CA SER A 338 -17.85 0.88 -9.08
C SER A 338 -17.01 -0.38 -8.80
N SER A 339 -16.06 -0.68 -9.69
CA SER A 339 -15.30 -1.93 -9.61
C SER A 339 -13.81 -1.72 -9.93
N TYR A 340 -12.98 -2.56 -9.36
CA TYR A 340 -11.55 -2.57 -9.64
C TYR A 340 -11.12 -3.91 -10.26
N LEU A 341 -10.69 -3.87 -11.52
CA LEU A 341 -10.11 -5.01 -12.23
C LEU A 341 -8.58 -4.86 -12.21
N MET A 342 -7.86 -5.78 -11.57
CA MET A 342 -6.39 -5.70 -11.41
C MET A 342 -5.61 -6.03 -12.68
N GLY A 343 -6.29 -6.51 -13.72
CA GLY A 343 -5.68 -6.79 -15.01
C GLY A 343 -5.10 -8.18 -15.17
N VAL A 344 -4.29 -8.33 -16.21
CA VAL A 344 -3.73 -9.61 -16.63
C VAL A 344 -2.21 -9.49 -16.81
N ASP A 345 -1.46 -10.57 -16.55
CA ASP A 345 -0.01 -10.55 -16.63
C ASP A 345 0.53 -10.90 -18.05
N PHE A 346 -0.30 -11.45 -18.93
CA PHE A 346 0.05 -11.92 -20.29
C PHE A 346 -1.11 -11.72 -21.27
N TYR A 347 -0.87 -11.85 -22.55
CA TYR A 347 -1.91 -12.01 -23.57
C TYR A 347 -1.97 -13.50 -23.98
N GLU A 348 -3.18 -14.03 -24.14
CA GLU A 348 -3.35 -15.34 -24.78
C GLU A 348 -3.12 -15.24 -26.28
N THR A 349 -2.42 -16.22 -26.84
CA THR A 349 -2.33 -16.40 -28.30
C THR A 349 -3.67 -16.85 -28.89
N ILE A 350 -3.81 -16.79 -30.22
CA ILE A 350 -5.04 -17.28 -30.89
C ILE A 350 -5.22 -18.76 -30.62
N GLU A 351 -4.15 -19.54 -30.68
CA GLU A 351 -4.16 -20.98 -30.41
C GLU A 351 -4.59 -21.30 -28.97
N GLU A 352 -4.09 -20.55 -27.99
CA GLU A 352 -4.50 -20.72 -26.57
C GLU A 352 -5.97 -20.38 -26.36
N ILE A 353 -6.51 -19.35 -27.06
CA ILE A 353 -7.93 -18.98 -27.01
C ILE A 353 -8.79 -20.09 -27.63
N GLU A 354 -8.40 -20.65 -28.78
CA GLU A 354 -9.12 -21.73 -29.44
C GLU A 354 -9.10 -23.01 -28.61
N GLN A 355 -7.95 -23.33 -28.02
CA GLN A 355 -7.80 -24.46 -27.10
C GLN A 355 -8.65 -24.28 -25.84
N ALA A 356 -8.65 -23.11 -25.21
CA ALA A 356 -9.49 -22.84 -24.06
C ALA A 356 -10.99 -23.04 -24.41
N ARG A 357 -11.44 -22.51 -25.55
CA ARG A 357 -12.82 -22.67 -26.04
C ARG A 357 -13.20 -24.12 -26.28
N SER A 358 -12.31 -24.92 -26.88
CA SER A 358 -12.57 -26.34 -27.12
C SER A 358 -12.75 -27.15 -25.82
N HIS A 359 -12.15 -26.68 -24.72
CA HIS A 359 -12.30 -27.25 -23.38
C HIS A 359 -13.44 -26.60 -22.57
N GLY A 360 -14.23 -25.70 -23.17
CA GLY A 360 -15.32 -24.99 -22.47
C GLY A 360 -14.83 -23.96 -21.43
N LEU A 361 -13.57 -23.54 -21.51
CA LEU A 361 -13.01 -22.54 -20.60
C LEU A 361 -13.17 -21.14 -21.19
N PRO A 362 -13.60 -20.14 -20.38
CA PRO A 362 -13.58 -18.74 -20.78
C PRO A 362 -12.16 -18.26 -21.10
N THR A 363 -12.03 -17.28 -21.98
CA THR A 363 -10.76 -16.56 -22.19
C THR A 363 -10.39 -15.72 -20.97
N VAL A 364 -9.09 -15.41 -20.83
CA VAL A 364 -8.64 -14.54 -19.72
C VAL A 364 -9.23 -13.13 -19.88
N GLY A 365 -9.75 -12.58 -18.81
CA GLY A 365 -10.47 -11.32 -18.78
C GLY A 365 -11.96 -11.49 -18.50
N ILE A 366 -12.76 -10.59 -19.04
CA ILE A 366 -14.22 -10.53 -18.82
C ILE A 366 -14.93 -10.90 -20.13
N GLY A 367 -15.86 -11.83 -20.06
CA GLY A 367 -16.68 -12.27 -21.20
C GLY A 367 -17.71 -11.25 -21.67
N HIS A 368 -18.65 -11.71 -22.49
CA HIS A 368 -19.70 -10.90 -23.08
C HIS A 368 -20.93 -10.77 -22.17
N ARG A 369 -21.66 -9.66 -22.26
CA ARG A 369 -22.95 -9.40 -21.58
C ARG A 369 -22.91 -9.58 -20.06
N CYS A 370 -21.72 -9.42 -19.46
CA CYS A 370 -21.55 -9.48 -18.01
C CYS A 370 -22.06 -8.21 -17.32
N TYR A 371 -22.42 -8.34 -16.07
CA TYR A 371 -22.69 -7.21 -15.18
C TYR A 371 -21.85 -7.35 -13.91
N ILE A 372 -20.95 -6.39 -13.66
CA ILE A 372 -20.04 -6.40 -12.53
C ILE A 372 -20.19 -5.09 -11.77
N ARG A 373 -20.53 -5.18 -10.48
CA ARG A 373 -20.72 -4.04 -9.60
C ARG A 373 -20.14 -4.31 -8.21
N ASN A 374 -19.57 -3.28 -7.60
CA ASN A 374 -18.94 -3.31 -6.26
C ASN A 374 -18.03 -4.53 -6.08
N ALA A 375 -17.10 -4.70 -7.01
CA ALA A 375 -16.25 -5.87 -7.06
C ALA A 375 -14.77 -5.52 -7.28
N ILE A 376 -13.92 -6.36 -6.73
CA ILE A 376 -12.50 -6.43 -7.07
C ILE A 376 -12.30 -7.73 -7.84
N VAL A 377 -11.79 -7.66 -9.06
CA VAL A 377 -11.37 -8.83 -9.84
C VAL A 377 -9.85 -8.90 -9.82
N ASP A 378 -9.32 -9.89 -9.11
CA ASP A 378 -7.88 -10.07 -9.00
C ASP A 378 -7.27 -10.54 -10.35
N LYS A 379 -5.97 -10.65 -10.41
CA LYS A 379 -5.24 -10.91 -11.66
C LYS A 379 -5.54 -12.27 -12.28
N ASN A 380 -5.51 -12.28 -13.61
CA ASN A 380 -5.55 -13.50 -14.43
C ASN A 380 -6.86 -14.30 -14.29
N CYS A 381 -7.96 -13.66 -13.92
CA CYS A 381 -9.28 -14.30 -13.86
C CYS A 381 -9.83 -14.58 -15.26
N ARG A 382 -10.64 -15.64 -15.36
CA ARG A 382 -11.40 -16.06 -16.53
C ARG A 382 -12.87 -15.95 -16.19
N ILE A 383 -13.52 -14.88 -16.64
CA ILE A 383 -14.93 -14.61 -16.39
C ILE A 383 -15.69 -14.93 -17.68
N GLY A 384 -16.58 -15.91 -17.60
CA GLY A 384 -17.39 -16.35 -18.74
C GLY A 384 -18.42 -15.32 -19.21
N ASP A 385 -19.21 -15.68 -20.21
CA ASP A 385 -20.30 -14.85 -20.72
C ASP A 385 -21.49 -14.83 -19.75
N ASP A 386 -22.29 -13.77 -19.78
CA ASP A 386 -23.53 -13.60 -19.01
C ASP A 386 -23.34 -13.68 -17.47
N VAL A 387 -22.12 -13.48 -16.97
CA VAL A 387 -21.82 -13.50 -15.54
C VAL A 387 -22.40 -12.27 -14.84
N ARG A 388 -23.00 -12.46 -13.67
CA ARG A 388 -23.58 -11.40 -12.83
C ARG A 388 -22.88 -11.36 -11.48
N ILE A 389 -22.17 -10.28 -11.19
CA ILE A 389 -21.56 -10.01 -9.89
C ILE A 389 -22.14 -8.70 -9.38
N ASN A 390 -22.97 -8.77 -8.33
CA ASN A 390 -23.67 -7.61 -7.78
C ASN A 390 -23.34 -7.44 -6.30
N GLY A 391 -22.14 -6.93 -6.01
CA GLY A 391 -21.71 -6.59 -4.65
C GLY A 391 -22.60 -5.53 -4.01
N GLY A 392 -22.73 -5.59 -2.69
CA GLY A 392 -23.50 -4.67 -1.88
C GLY A 392 -23.75 -5.21 -0.47
N HIS A 393 -24.25 -4.36 0.42
CA HIS A 393 -24.51 -4.72 1.82
C HIS A 393 -25.59 -5.79 2.03
N HIS A 394 -26.29 -6.20 0.96
CA HIS A 394 -27.23 -7.32 0.98
C HIS A 394 -26.54 -8.69 1.00
N LEU A 395 -25.22 -8.73 0.71
CA LEU A 395 -24.43 -9.95 0.74
C LEU A 395 -23.77 -10.14 2.11
N GLU A 396 -23.86 -11.34 2.66
CA GLU A 396 -23.16 -11.72 3.88
C GLU A 396 -21.66 -11.96 3.60
N ASN A 397 -20.83 -11.71 4.60
CA ASN A 397 -19.40 -12.03 4.51
C ASN A 397 -19.21 -13.53 4.27
N THR A 398 -18.50 -13.87 3.20
CA THR A 398 -18.35 -15.25 2.74
C THR A 398 -16.94 -15.51 2.25
N ASP A 399 -16.42 -16.71 2.49
CA ASP A 399 -15.18 -17.21 1.87
C ASP A 399 -15.49 -18.45 1.02
N HIS A 400 -15.66 -18.23 -0.28
CA HIS A 400 -15.88 -19.28 -1.28
C HIS A 400 -14.59 -19.63 -2.00
N SER A 401 -14.48 -20.78 -2.62
CA SER A 401 -13.26 -21.20 -3.36
C SER A 401 -12.86 -20.21 -4.47
N LEU A 402 -13.81 -19.60 -5.16
CA LEU A 402 -13.58 -18.68 -6.29
C LEU A 402 -13.63 -17.20 -5.91
N TYR A 403 -14.32 -16.84 -4.83
CA TYR A 403 -14.48 -15.46 -4.41
C TYR A 403 -14.59 -15.32 -2.89
N ASN A 404 -14.51 -14.08 -2.44
CA ASN A 404 -14.73 -13.70 -1.05
C ASN A 404 -15.65 -12.48 -1.01
N VAL A 405 -16.49 -12.36 0.02
CA VAL A 405 -17.31 -11.16 0.28
C VAL A 405 -16.86 -10.56 1.59
N LYS A 406 -16.53 -9.28 1.59
CA LYS A 406 -16.18 -8.51 2.78
C LYS A 406 -16.91 -7.17 2.76
N GLU A 407 -17.80 -6.96 3.71
CA GLU A 407 -18.57 -5.72 3.88
C GLU A 407 -19.24 -5.27 2.57
N GLY A 408 -19.82 -6.24 1.83
CA GLY A 408 -20.48 -5.98 0.56
C GLY A 408 -19.57 -5.87 -0.67
N VAL A 409 -18.25 -5.89 -0.52
CA VAL A 409 -17.31 -5.94 -1.65
C VAL A 409 -17.05 -7.39 -2.04
N VAL A 410 -17.34 -7.73 -3.29
CA VAL A 410 -17.04 -9.06 -3.85
C VAL A 410 -15.62 -9.06 -4.38
N VAL A 411 -14.80 -9.98 -3.91
CA VAL A 411 -13.40 -10.14 -4.37
C VAL A 411 -13.27 -11.47 -5.11
N ILE A 412 -13.13 -11.43 -6.42
CA ILE A 412 -12.84 -12.62 -7.23
C ILE A 412 -11.34 -12.94 -7.06
N LYS A 413 -11.06 -14.17 -6.62
CA LYS A 413 -9.71 -14.62 -6.28
C LYS A 413 -8.83 -14.73 -7.52
N LYS A 414 -7.55 -14.49 -7.36
CA LYS A 414 -6.57 -14.55 -8.45
C LYS A 414 -6.65 -15.88 -9.22
N GLY A 415 -6.75 -15.77 -10.56
CA GLY A 415 -6.82 -16.94 -11.43
C GLY A 415 -8.14 -17.71 -11.38
N ALA A 416 -9.17 -17.20 -10.69
CA ALA A 416 -10.47 -17.84 -10.64
C ALA A 416 -11.10 -17.96 -12.03
N VAL A 417 -11.80 -19.08 -12.25
CA VAL A 417 -12.57 -19.36 -13.48
C VAL A 417 -14.04 -19.37 -13.12
N LEU A 418 -14.78 -18.35 -13.56
CA LEU A 418 -16.23 -18.29 -13.43
C LEU A 418 -16.87 -18.76 -14.74
N PRO A 419 -17.70 -19.82 -14.74
CA PRO A 419 -18.36 -20.32 -15.94
C PRO A 419 -19.40 -19.32 -16.47
N ASN A 420 -19.87 -19.54 -17.70
CA ASN A 420 -20.94 -18.73 -18.28
C ASN A 420 -22.19 -18.76 -17.38
N GLY A 421 -22.85 -17.59 -17.23
CA GLY A 421 -24.07 -17.45 -16.44
C GLY A 421 -23.88 -17.52 -14.92
N PHE A 422 -22.64 -17.50 -14.40
CA PHE A 422 -22.38 -17.52 -12.95
C PHE A 422 -22.94 -16.25 -12.28
N VAL A 423 -23.55 -16.41 -11.10
CA VAL A 423 -24.21 -15.32 -10.38
C VAL A 423 -23.73 -15.25 -8.91
N ILE A 424 -23.40 -14.02 -8.49
CA ILE A 424 -23.12 -13.64 -7.09
C ILE A 424 -24.01 -12.47 -6.74
#